data_0db45b8eb40cdfab830dbd65aa618c74
#
_entry.id   0db45b8eb40cdfab830dbd65aa618c74
#
_cell.length_a   1.000
_cell.length_b   1.000
_cell.length_c   1.000
_cell.angle_alpha   90.00
_cell.angle_beta   90.00
_cell.angle_gamma   90.00
#
_symmetry.space_group_name_H-M   'P 1'
#
loop_
_entity.id
_entity.type
_entity.pdbx_description
1 polymer ?
#
loop_
_entity_poly.entity_id
_entity_poly.type
_entity_poly.pdbx_seq_one_letter_code
_entity_poly.pdbx_strand_id
1 'polypeptide(L)'
;MSRPLITLGGVPIVLHAGAPDQADTPLLGETVLRLSGGEAVKMTHWGKASGTISGQGWMPPGLDGLDYSQPLELRLTSQECIVGEGRVFVLTSTPRPDVNPWAFALVGAQWEPTTCIFSGAQAEAAIVIGATRYMVQWMPAYRVFASKPPKTQSSGQSSFGWTITWEEI
;
A
#
# COMPACT_ATOMS: atom_id res chain seq x y z
N MET A 1 -2.23 -5.87 20.90
CA MET A 1 -2.40 -4.98 19.73
C MET A 1 -3.17 -5.73 18.65
N SER A 2 -4.22 -5.13 18.13
CA SER A 2 -4.94 -5.70 16.99
C SER A 2 -4.07 -5.56 15.74
N ARG A 3 -3.88 -6.66 14.99
CA ARG A 3 -3.18 -6.62 13.70
C ARG A 3 -4.02 -5.82 12.71
N PRO A 4 -3.43 -4.84 11.97
CA PRO A 4 -4.19 -4.10 10.98
C PRO A 4 -4.69 -5.04 9.88
N LEU A 5 -5.93 -4.82 9.46
CA LEU A 5 -6.57 -5.55 8.38
C LEU A 5 -6.69 -4.66 7.14
N ILE A 6 -6.76 -5.27 5.96
CA ILE A 6 -7.18 -4.55 4.75
C ILE A 6 -8.65 -4.17 4.92
N THR A 7 -9.00 -2.93 4.58
CA THR A 7 -10.39 -2.47 4.55
C THR A 7 -10.72 -1.87 3.19
N LEU A 8 -11.89 -2.19 2.66
CA LEU A 8 -12.43 -1.59 1.45
C LEU A 8 -13.80 -1.01 1.77
N GLY A 9 -13.97 0.30 1.54
CA GLY A 9 -15.23 1.00 1.85
C GLY A 9 -15.64 0.88 3.32
N GLY A 10 -14.67 0.78 4.25
CA GLY A 10 -14.92 0.58 5.67
C GLY A 10 -15.16 -0.87 6.10
N VAL A 11 -15.27 -1.82 5.16
CA VAL A 11 -15.45 -3.25 5.46
C VAL A 11 -14.10 -3.94 5.63
N PRO A 12 -13.78 -4.49 6.81
CA PRO A 12 -12.53 -5.20 7.02
C PRO A 12 -12.55 -6.59 6.40
N ILE A 13 -11.46 -6.97 5.74
CA ILE A 13 -11.25 -8.32 5.23
C ILE A 13 -10.58 -9.15 6.33
N VAL A 14 -11.37 -9.98 6.99
CA VAL A 14 -10.90 -10.82 8.08
C VAL A 14 -10.27 -12.12 7.57
N LEU A 15 -9.43 -12.74 8.40
CA LEU A 15 -8.70 -13.96 8.02
C LEU A 15 -9.59 -15.17 7.67
N HIS A 16 -10.86 -15.16 8.03
CA HIS A 16 -11.83 -16.18 7.60
C HIS A 16 -12.05 -16.20 6.08
N ALA A 17 -11.86 -15.06 5.42
CA ALA A 17 -11.85 -14.98 3.96
C ALA A 17 -10.53 -15.41 3.31
N GLY A 18 -9.56 -15.84 4.11
CA GLY A 18 -8.20 -16.18 3.74
C GLY A 18 -7.22 -15.02 3.99
N ALA A 19 -5.96 -15.35 4.21
CA ALA A 19 -4.91 -14.35 4.26
C ALA A 19 -4.80 -13.68 2.89
N PRO A 20 -4.96 -12.35 2.80
CA PRO A 20 -4.95 -11.67 1.51
C PRO A 20 -3.54 -11.52 0.96
N ASP A 21 -3.37 -11.87 -0.30
CA ASP A 21 -2.19 -11.53 -1.10
C ASP A 21 -2.42 -10.19 -1.77
N GLN A 22 -1.44 -9.29 -1.70
CA GLN A 22 -1.48 -7.95 -2.26
C GLN A 22 -0.41 -7.80 -3.33
N ALA A 23 -0.77 -7.27 -4.48
CA ALA A 23 0.15 -6.90 -5.54
C ALA A 23 -0.17 -5.48 -5.99
N ASP A 24 0.73 -4.56 -5.69
CA ASP A 24 0.59 -3.15 -6.01
C ASP A 24 1.44 -2.82 -7.24
N THR A 25 0.88 -2.09 -8.18
CA THR A 25 1.52 -1.73 -9.44
C THR A 25 1.41 -0.23 -9.66
N PRO A 26 2.52 0.48 -9.94
CA PRO A 26 2.44 1.87 -10.31
C PRO A 26 1.64 2.05 -11.61
N LEU A 27 0.70 2.97 -11.59
CA LEU A 27 -0.05 3.41 -12.77
C LEU A 27 0.51 4.77 -13.17
N LEU A 28 1.33 4.79 -14.21
CA LEU A 28 2.10 5.96 -14.61
C LEU A 28 1.68 6.46 -15.99
N GLY A 29 1.36 7.75 -16.08
CA GLY A 29 1.24 8.46 -17.35
C GLY A 29 2.61 8.94 -17.80
N GLU A 30 3.43 8.04 -18.33
CA GLU A 30 4.80 8.37 -18.76
C GLU A 30 5.11 7.83 -20.15
N THR A 31 6.03 8.50 -20.83
CA THR A 31 6.56 8.05 -22.11
C THR A 31 8.06 8.33 -22.19
N VAL A 32 8.78 7.49 -22.93
CA VAL A 32 10.19 7.71 -23.23
C VAL A 32 10.30 7.99 -24.71
N LEU A 33 10.75 9.20 -25.04
CA LEU A 33 11.03 9.63 -26.41
C LEU A 33 12.53 9.51 -26.67
N ARG A 34 12.89 9.11 -27.90
CA ARG A 34 14.26 9.15 -28.36
C ARG A 34 14.45 10.30 -29.32
N LEU A 35 15.44 11.15 -29.02
CA LEU A 35 15.84 12.24 -29.88
C LEU A 35 16.66 11.70 -31.07
N SER A 36 16.86 12.53 -32.09
CA SER A 36 17.58 12.16 -33.31
C SER A 36 19.02 11.68 -33.06
N GLY A 37 19.64 12.11 -31.97
CA GLY A 37 20.94 11.63 -31.50
C GLY A 37 20.93 10.33 -30.71
N GLY A 38 19.76 9.70 -30.52
CA GLY A 38 19.58 8.47 -29.73
C GLY A 38 19.41 8.67 -28.25
N GLU A 39 19.54 9.88 -27.72
CA GLU A 39 19.33 10.20 -26.30
C GLU A 39 17.87 9.98 -25.93
N ALA A 40 17.65 9.41 -24.73
CA ALA A 40 16.33 9.17 -24.19
C ALA A 40 15.89 10.34 -23.31
N VAL A 41 14.67 10.86 -23.58
CA VAL A 41 13.99 11.82 -22.70
C VAL A 41 12.74 11.16 -22.13
N LYS A 42 12.68 11.05 -20.81
CA LYS A 42 11.51 10.55 -20.10
C LYS A 42 10.58 11.72 -19.76
N MET A 43 9.35 11.63 -20.21
CA MET A 43 8.28 12.56 -19.87
C MET A 43 7.32 11.86 -18.91
N THR A 44 7.14 12.44 -17.72
CA THR A 44 6.20 11.93 -16.70
C THR A 44 5.13 12.98 -16.47
N HIS A 45 3.88 12.61 -16.64
CA HIS A 45 2.74 13.53 -16.51
C HIS A 45 2.01 13.35 -15.19
N TRP A 46 1.79 12.10 -14.77
CA TRP A 46 1.11 11.78 -13.53
C TRP A 46 1.51 10.38 -13.05
N GLY A 47 1.34 10.13 -11.75
CA GLY A 47 1.57 8.84 -11.13
C GLY A 47 0.44 8.54 -10.15
N LYS A 48 -0.11 7.33 -10.24
CA LYS A 48 -1.15 6.78 -9.39
C LYS A 48 -0.78 5.35 -9.00
N ALA A 49 -1.52 4.77 -8.09
CA ALA A 49 -1.38 3.38 -7.70
C ALA A 49 -2.53 2.54 -8.24
N SER A 50 -2.26 1.31 -8.55
CA SER A 50 -3.24 0.28 -8.88
C SER A 50 -2.81 -1.06 -8.30
N GLY A 51 -3.69 -2.03 -8.29
CA GLY A 51 -3.28 -3.33 -7.80
C GLY A 51 -4.41 -4.34 -7.74
N THR A 52 -4.05 -5.48 -7.19
CA THR A 52 -4.96 -6.60 -6.93
C THR A 52 -4.81 -7.08 -5.50
N ILE A 53 -5.92 -7.49 -4.92
CA ILE A 53 -5.96 -8.16 -3.62
C ILE A 53 -6.74 -9.45 -3.81
N SER A 54 -6.16 -10.57 -3.46
CA SER A 54 -6.82 -11.87 -3.61
C SER A 54 -6.69 -12.71 -2.36
N GLY A 55 -7.61 -13.62 -2.17
CA GLY A 55 -7.58 -14.56 -1.06
C GLY A 55 -8.48 -15.76 -1.30
N GLN A 56 -8.27 -16.78 -0.49
CA GLN A 56 -9.09 -17.97 -0.47
C GLN A 56 -9.28 -18.41 0.97
N GLY A 57 -10.52 -18.50 1.40
CA GLY A 57 -10.87 -18.87 2.76
C GLY A 57 -12.17 -19.65 2.84
N TRP A 58 -12.59 -19.96 4.04
CA TRP A 58 -13.81 -20.74 4.28
C TRP A 58 -15.09 -19.88 4.40
N MET A 59 -14.92 -18.55 4.35
CA MET A 59 -16.03 -17.58 4.26
C MET A 59 -15.76 -16.56 3.16
N PRO A 60 -16.79 -16.05 2.48
CA PRO A 60 -16.63 -14.94 1.56
C PRO A 60 -16.26 -13.64 2.31
N PRO A 61 -15.59 -12.66 1.65
CA PRO A 61 -15.08 -11.46 2.31
C PRO A 61 -16.16 -10.43 2.73
N GLY A 62 -17.41 -10.62 2.31
CA GLY A 62 -18.51 -9.72 2.73
C GLY A 62 -18.57 -8.38 2.01
N LEU A 63 -18.04 -8.29 0.80
CA LEU A 63 -17.91 -7.05 0.03
C LEU A 63 -19.06 -6.80 -0.97
N ASP A 64 -20.11 -7.62 -0.95
CA ASP A 64 -21.19 -7.54 -1.94
C ASP A 64 -22.12 -6.32 -1.78
N GLY A 65 -22.14 -5.73 -0.59
CA GLY A 65 -22.97 -4.56 -0.25
C GLY A 65 -22.35 -3.21 -0.58
N LEU A 66 -21.13 -3.17 -1.11
CA LEU A 66 -20.45 -1.92 -1.46
C LEU A 66 -20.96 -1.36 -2.78
N ASP A 67 -20.98 -0.03 -2.89
CA ASP A 67 -21.29 0.67 -4.12
C ASP A 67 -20.01 0.90 -4.95
N TYR A 68 -19.75 -0.01 -5.88
CA TYR A 68 -18.60 0.03 -6.77
C TYR A 68 -18.69 1.10 -7.88
N SER A 69 -19.82 1.81 -7.98
CA SER A 69 -19.95 2.96 -8.88
C SER A 69 -19.29 4.22 -8.30
N GLN A 70 -19.00 4.23 -7.02
CA GLN A 70 -18.40 5.36 -6.32
C GLN A 70 -16.96 5.04 -5.88
N PRO A 71 -16.12 6.08 -5.70
CA PRO A 71 -14.81 5.89 -5.12
C PRO A 71 -14.91 5.35 -3.68
N LEU A 72 -14.16 4.29 -3.42
CA LEU A 72 -14.08 3.65 -2.10
C LEU A 72 -12.75 3.96 -1.44
N GLU A 73 -12.74 4.04 -0.10
CA GLU A 73 -11.50 4.10 0.67
C GLU A 73 -10.91 2.69 0.78
N LEU A 74 -9.66 2.54 0.36
CA LEU A 74 -8.90 1.31 0.48
C LEU A 74 -7.74 1.53 1.45
N ARG A 75 -7.67 0.75 2.53
CA ARG A 75 -6.54 0.72 3.46
C ARG A 75 -5.79 -0.57 3.28
N LEU A 76 -4.55 -0.47 2.85
CA LEU A 76 -3.69 -1.62 2.61
C LEU A 76 -2.87 -1.99 3.86
N THR A 77 -2.30 -3.18 3.84
CA THR A 77 -1.30 -3.65 4.81
C THR A 77 0.06 -3.88 4.14
N SER A 78 0.15 -3.73 2.80
CA SER A 78 1.41 -3.57 2.10
C SER A 78 2.14 -2.34 2.63
N GLN A 79 3.47 -2.44 2.71
CA GLN A 79 4.27 -1.37 3.31
C GLN A 79 5.01 -0.62 2.22
N GLU A 80 4.89 0.70 2.23
CA GLU A 80 5.77 1.58 1.49
C GLU A 80 6.97 1.95 2.35
N CYS A 81 8.09 2.24 1.72
CA CYS A 81 9.35 2.48 2.39
C CYS A 81 10.20 3.50 1.64
N ILE A 82 10.74 4.48 2.36
CA ILE A 82 11.72 5.45 1.86
C ILE A 82 12.97 5.37 2.72
N VAL A 83 14.13 5.36 2.07
CA VAL A 83 15.44 5.39 2.73
C VAL A 83 16.19 6.64 2.27
N GLY A 84 16.85 7.32 3.19
CA GLY A 84 17.66 8.50 2.91
C GLY A 84 18.72 8.76 3.98
N GLU A 85 19.60 9.72 3.72
CA GLU A 85 20.61 10.18 4.68
C GLU A 85 20.03 11.18 5.69
N GLY A 86 19.00 11.92 5.29
CA GLY A 86 18.26 12.82 6.15
C GLY A 86 17.28 12.08 7.05
N ARG A 87 16.77 12.79 8.06
CA ARG A 87 15.79 12.26 9.02
C ARG A 87 14.35 12.62 8.70
N VAL A 88 14.14 13.62 7.86
CA VAL A 88 12.81 14.13 7.47
C VAL A 88 12.46 13.61 6.09
N PHE A 89 11.31 12.98 5.98
CA PHE A 89 10.81 12.37 4.75
C PHE A 89 9.42 12.92 4.42
N VAL A 90 9.22 13.24 3.14
CA VAL A 90 7.89 13.51 2.59
C VAL A 90 7.34 12.19 2.06
N LEU A 91 6.21 11.76 2.59
CA LEU A 91 5.60 10.49 2.20
C LEU A 91 5.00 10.59 0.79
N THR A 92 5.16 9.55 0.00
CA THR A 92 4.70 9.49 -1.40
C THR A 92 3.21 9.16 -1.52
N SER A 93 2.62 8.62 -0.47
CA SER A 93 1.19 8.33 -0.37
C SER A 93 0.66 8.68 1.01
N THR A 94 -0.65 8.76 1.14
CA THR A 94 -1.29 9.02 2.43
C THR A 94 -1.21 7.78 3.31
N PRO A 95 -0.63 7.86 4.51
CA PRO A 95 -0.66 6.74 5.44
C PRO A 95 -2.07 6.50 5.96
N ARG A 96 -2.36 5.24 6.26
CA ARG A 96 -3.66 4.88 6.84
C ARG A 96 -3.83 5.50 8.24
N PRO A 97 -5.03 5.99 8.59
CA PRO A 97 -5.22 6.78 9.81
C PRO A 97 -5.12 5.98 11.11
N ASP A 98 -5.27 4.67 11.04
CA ASP A 98 -5.28 3.76 12.19
C ASP A 98 -3.90 3.16 12.54
N VAL A 99 -2.89 3.40 11.69
CA VAL A 99 -1.50 2.95 11.91
C VAL A 99 -0.54 4.07 11.56
N ASN A 100 0.17 4.58 12.56
CA ASN A 100 1.17 5.62 12.32
C ASN A 100 2.39 5.06 11.58
N PRO A 101 3.05 5.88 10.74
CA PRO A 101 4.36 5.56 10.21
C PRO A 101 5.38 5.24 11.30
N TRP A 102 6.34 4.40 10.99
CA TRP A 102 7.44 4.03 11.88
C TRP A 102 8.78 4.16 11.18
N ALA A 103 9.85 4.28 11.96
CA ALA A 103 11.17 4.56 11.45
C ALA A 103 12.23 3.58 11.97
N PHE A 104 13.29 3.44 11.18
CA PHE A 104 14.50 2.73 11.52
C PHE A 104 15.71 3.58 11.21
N ALA A 105 16.79 3.35 11.95
CA ALA A 105 18.11 3.92 11.70
C ALA A 105 19.10 2.82 11.33
N LEU A 106 19.93 3.06 10.32
CA LEU A 106 20.98 2.13 9.91
C LEU A 106 22.24 2.39 10.73
N VAL A 107 22.55 1.49 11.66
CA VAL A 107 23.76 1.52 12.47
C VAL A 107 24.64 0.35 12.05
N GLY A 108 25.80 0.67 11.48
CA GLY A 108 26.64 -0.36 10.85
C GLY A 108 25.94 -0.99 9.65
N ALA A 109 25.58 -2.26 9.76
CA ALA A 109 24.86 -3.02 8.72
C ALA A 109 23.45 -3.47 9.17
N GLN A 110 22.93 -2.94 10.27
CA GLN A 110 21.65 -3.35 10.85
C GLN A 110 20.68 -2.18 10.97
N TRP A 111 19.41 -2.46 10.69
CA TRP A 111 18.33 -1.51 10.91
C TRP A 111 17.82 -1.64 12.34
N GLU A 112 17.96 -0.56 13.09
CA GLU A 112 17.47 -0.45 14.47
C GLU A 112 16.21 0.42 14.51
N PRO A 113 15.15 0.00 15.23
CA PRO A 113 13.93 0.80 15.34
C PRO A 113 14.20 2.09 16.08
N THR A 114 13.63 3.19 15.60
CA THR A 114 13.70 4.49 16.25
C THR A 114 12.33 5.15 16.29
N THR A 115 12.17 6.16 17.13
CA THR A 115 10.92 6.91 17.23
C THR A 115 10.67 7.70 15.94
N CYS A 116 9.43 7.67 15.48
CA CYS A 116 8.96 8.44 14.32
C CYS A 116 7.90 9.44 14.78
N ILE A 117 8.10 10.70 14.43
CA ILE A 117 7.10 11.77 14.60
C ILE A 117 6.48 12.01 13.22
N PHE A 118 5.17 11.94 13.16
CA PHE A 118 4.41 12.11 11.93
C PHE A 118 3.45 13.30 12.05
N SER A 119 3.47 14.18 11.04
CA SER A 119 2.57 15.34 10.95
C SER A 119 2.28 15.66 9.48
N GLY A 120 1.00 15.65 9.10
CA GLY A 120 0.57 15.90 7.74
C GLY A 120 1.11 14.84 6.75
N ALA A 121 1.97 15.25 5.82
CA ALA A 121 2.62 14.36 4.86
C ALA A 121 4.11 14.12 5.20
N GLN A 122 4.58 14.56 6.35
CA GLN A 122 5.99 14.46 6.74
C GLN A 122 6.16 13.52 7.93
N ALA A 123 7.20 12.71 7.85
CA ALA A 123 7.64 11.82 8.92
C ALA A 123 9.09 12.15 9.28
N GLU A 124 9.38 12.28 10.57
CA GLU A 124 10.72 12.55 11.08
C GLU A 124 11.17 11.41 12.00
N ALA A 125 12.34 10.83 11.69
CA ALA A 125 12.98 9.85 12.53
C ALA A 125 13.80 10.52 13.64
N ALA A 126 13.74 9.99 14.86
CA ALA A 126 14.59 10.45 15.95
C ALA A 126 16.06 10.13 15.68
N ILE A 127 16.95 10.99 16.21
CA ILE A 127 18.41 10.81 16.07
C ILE A 127 18.86 9.54 16.77
N VAL A 128 19.66 8.74 16.06
CA VAL A 128 20.39 7.59 16.62
C VAL A 128 21.88 7.82 16.40
N ILE A 129 22.67 7.73 17.47
CA ILE A 129 24.12 7.93 17.40
C ILE A 129 24.75 6.80 16.56
N GLY A 130 25.57 7.17 15.59
CA GLY A 130 26.21 6.21 14.67
C GLY A 130 25.36 5.78 13.48
N ALA A 131 24.15 6.31 13.34
CA ALA A 131 23.31 6.06 12.18
C ALA A 131 23.88 6.76 10.93
N THR A 132 23.96 6.01 9.84
CA THR A 132 24.41 6.50 8.53
C THR A 132 23.24 6.83 7.60
N ARG A 133 22.09 6.16 7.79
CA ARG A 133 20.84 6.34 7.03
C ARG A 133 19.63 6.13 7.92
N TYR A 134 18.51 6.64 7.46
CA TYR A 134 17.21 6.44 8.09
C TYR A 134 16.22 5.88 7.08
N MET A 135 15.26 5.13 7.58
CA MET A 135 14.18 4.55 6.80
C MET A 135 12.86 4.86 7.48
N VAL A 136 11.88 5.29 6.70
CA VAL A 136 10.50 5.43 7.16
C VAL A 136 9.63 4.46 6.38
N GLN A 137 8.76 3.77 7.09
CA GLN A 137 7.80 2.83 6.53
C GLN A 137 6.40 3.21 6.97
N TRP A 138 5.43 2.98 6.11
CA TRP A 138 4.02 3.18 6.41
C TRP A 138 3.14 2.24 5.58
N MET A 139 1.91 2.07 6.03
CA MET A 139 0.86 1.38 5.27
C MET A 139 0.00 2.43 4.60
N PRO A 140 -0.21 2.37 3.27
CA PRO A 140 -0.94 3.39 2.55
C PRO A 140 -2.46 3.23 2.66
N ALA A 141 -3.16 4.35 2.46
CA ALA A 141 -4.58 4.41 2.20
C ALA A 141 -4.84 5.21 0.92
N TYR A 142 -5.69 4.67 0.05
CA TYR A 142 -6.04 5.26 -1.23
C TYR A 142 -7.55 5.46 -1.36
N ARG A 143 -7.94 6.45 -2.16
CA ARG A 143 -9.28 6.50 -2.76
C ARG A 143 -9.22 5.84 -4.12
N VAL A 144 -10.04 4.81 -4.30
CA VAL A 144 -9.93 3.92 -5.46
C VAL A 144 -11.29 3.67 -6.11
N PHE A 145 -11.27 3.41 -7.41
CA PHE A 145 -12.31 2.64 -8.06
C PHE A 145 -11.92 1.16 -7.99
N ALA A 146 -12.79 0.35 -7.40
CA ALA A 146 -12.60 -1.08 -7.32
C ALA A 146 -13.65 -1.81 -8.15
N SER A 147 -13.28 -2.94 -8.72
CA SER A 147 -14.23 -3.83 -9.37
C SER A 147 -14.86 -4.76 -8.33
N LYS A 148 -16.17 -5.03 -8.48
CA LYS A 148 -16.83 -6.04 -7.64
C LYS A 148 -16.11 -7.36 -7.80
N PRO A 149 -15.64 -8.00 -6.71
CA PRO A 149 -14.80 -9.17 -6.81
C PRO A 149 -15.56 -10.36 -7.41
N PRO A 150 -15.01 -11.02 -8.44
CA PRO A 150 -15.48 -12.32 -8.86
C PRO A 150 -15.27 -13.32 -7.72
N LYS A 151 -16.23 -14.21 -7.55
CA LYS A 151 -16.24 -15.20 -6.48
C LYS A 151 -16.21 -16.60 -7.07
N THR A 152 -15.41 -17.46 -6.47
CA THR A 152 -15.40 -18.89 -6.76
C THR A 152 -15.70 -19.66 -5.50
N GLN A 153 -16.42 -20.77 -5.63
CA GLN A 153 -16.72 -21.67 -4.52
C GLN A 153 -16.34 -23.08 -4.91
N SER A 154 -15.55 -23.73 -4.07
CA SER A 154 -15.25 -25.14 -4.17
C SER A 154 -15.99 -25.90 -3.08
N SER A 155 -17.03 -26.63 -3.45
CA SER A 155 -17.82 -27.42 -2.50
C SER A 155 -17.02 -28.58 -1.90
N GLY A 156 -16.09 -29.16 -2.66
CA GLY A 156 -15.24 -30.25 -2.20
C GLY A 156 -14.18 -29.85 -1.18
N GLN A 157 -13.77 -28.58 -1.19
CA GLN A 157 -12.78 -28.02 -0.27
C GLN A 157 -13.39 -27.05 0.74
N SER A 158 -14.69 -26.78 0.67
CA SER A 158 -15.38 -25.77 1.49
C SER A 158 -14.67 -24.43 1.47
N SER A 159 -14.21 -24.00 0.30
CA SER A 159 -13.42 -22.78 0.14
C SER A 159 -14.07 -21.79 -0.82
N PHE A 160 -13.87 -20.51 -0.53
CA PHE A 160 -14.30 -19.38 -1.34
C PHE A 160 -13.07 -18.60 -1.78
N GLY A 161 -12.89 -18.44 -3.11
CA GLY A 161 -11.85 -17.60 -3.70
C GLY A 161 -12.45 -16.27 -4.13
N TRP A 162 -11.68 -15.20 -4.01
CA TRP A 162 -12.07 -13.85 -4.39
C TRP A 162 -10.86 -13.04 -4.83
N THR A 163 -11.09 -12.04 -5.70
CA THR A 163 -10.04 -11.13 -6.18
C THR A 163 -10.65 -9.74 -6.35
N ILE A 164 -10.00 -8.74 -5.80
CA ILE A 164 -10.33 -7.33 -5.95
C ILE A 164 -9.27 -6.70 -6.88
N THR A 165 -9.72 -6.02 -7.92
CA THR A 165 -8.86 -5.15 -8.74
C THR A 165 -9.23 -3.71 -8.46
N TRP A 166 -8.25 -2.86 -8.27
CA TRP A 166 -8.45 -1.47 -7.89
C TRP A 166 -7.47 -0.53 -8.58
N GLU A 167 -7.90 0.71 -8.79
CA GLU A 167 -7.10 1.81 -9.32
C GLU A 167 -7.37 3.09 -8.51
N GLU A 168 -6.32 3.82 -8.18
CA GLU A 168 -6.41 5.12 -7.51
C GLU A 168 -7.03 6.16 -8.45
N ILE A 169 -7.92 7.02 -7.90
CA ILE A 169 -8.59 8.10 -8.63
C ILE A 169 -7.70 9.31 -8.88
#